data_4a516ddc114836dc1fb7ae9811e09409
#
_entry.id   4a516ddc114836dc1fb7ae9811e09409
#
_cell.length_a   1.000
_cell.length_b   1.000
_cell.length_c   1.000
_cell.angle_alpha   90.00
_cell.angle_beta   90.00
_cell.angle_gamma   90.00
#
_symmetry.space_group_name_H-M   'P 1'
#
loop_
_entity.id
_entity.type
_entity.pdbx_description
1 polymer ?
#
loop_
_entity_poly.entity_id
_entity_poly.type
_entity_poly.pdbx_seq_one_letter_code
_entity_poly.pdbx_strand_id
1 'polypeptide(L)'
;MDQRAAFDQVVKPEILNRIALRHRFLSRVTLGFVAGALTVLTFPPFSILLLVPVAYSALFVGLRGLSFGRAFLVGWAFGLGQFGFGISWIAESFYVEAERFGAMAIPAVAGLSAGLAIFPAIAAVLFAEIARRGALGNLLACLLFATFWTVAEWLRGHVLTGFPWILASYALVDYAALRQPAAWVGSYGLSFLTVFVAVLPGAAAMA
;
A
#
# COMPACT_ATOMS: atom_id res chain seq x y z
N MET A 1 33.02 36.97 20.21
CA MET A 1 32.49 36.51 18.90
C MET A 1 31.67 35.26 19.19
N ASP A 2 30.36 35.37 19.05
CA ASP A 2 29.42 34.37 19.57
C ASP A 2 29.44 33.09 18.69
N GLN A 3 29.85 31.97 19.30
CA GLN A 3 29.92 30.67 18.62
C GLN A 3 28.58 30.21 18.06
N ARG A 4 27.45 30.69 18.60
CA ARG A 4 26.12 30.41 18.07
C ARG A 4 25.88 31.12 16.73
N ALA A 5 26.32 32.39 16.60
CA ALA A 5 26.17 33.13 15.33
C ALA A 5 27.05 32.52 14.22
N ALA A 6 28.20 31.94 14.55
CA ALA A 6 29.06 31.23 13.59
C ALA A 6 28.40 29.88 13.15
N PHE A 7 27.74 29.18 14.06
CA PHE A 7 27.04 27.90 13.77
C PHE A 7 25.81 28.14 12.88
N ASP A 8 25.04 29.20 13.14
CA ASP A 8 23.86 29.57 12.33
C ASP A 8 24.21 30.05 10.91
N GLN A 9 25.41 30.58 10.69
CA GLN A 9 25.92 30.92 9.36
C GLN A 9 26.43 29.72 8.56
N VAL A 10 26.83 28.62 9.22
CA VAL A 10 27.38 27.41 8.57
C VAL A 10 26.30 26.46 8.11
N VAL A 11 25.16 26.41 8.81
CA VAL A 11 24.05 25.55 8.43
C VAL A 11 23.09 26.34 7.54
N LYS A 12 23.35 26.35 6.22
CA LYS A 12 22.46 27.00 5.26
C LYS A 12 21.01 26.50 5.46
N PRO A 13 20.01 27.40 5.53
CA PRO A 13 18.61 27.03 5.71
C PRO A 13 18.12 26.00 4.66
N GLU A 14 18.75 25.95 3.51
CA GLU A 14 18.53 24.94 2.46
C GLU A 14 18.86 23.50 2.92
N ILE A 15 19.93 23.31 3.72
CA ILE A 15 20.34 21.99 4.22
C ILE A 15 19.31 21.48 5.21
N LEU A 16 18.87 22.32 6.16
CA LEU A 16 17.85 21.97 7.14
C LEU A 16 16.51 21.64 6.46
N ASN A 17 16.12 22.40 5.44
CA ASN A 17 14.91 22.15 4.68
C ASN A 17 15.00 20.82 3.89
N ARG A 18 16.13 20.51 3.26
CA ARG A 18 16.36 19.22 2.59
C ARG A 18 16.29 18.04 3.55
N ILE A 19 16.88 18.18 4.74
CA ILE A 19 16.82 17.15 5.79
C ILE A 19 15.38 16.94 6.25
N ALA A 20 14.64 18.02 6.54
CA ALA A 20 13.24 17.95 6.95
C ALA A 20 12.34 17.30 5.87
N LEU A 21 12.53 17.65 4.60
CA LEU A 21 11.80 17.05 3.48
C LEU A 21 12.14 15.56 3.31
N ARG A 22 13.40 15.18 3.51
CA ARG A 22 13.82 13.77 3.48
C ARG A 22 13.19 12.98 4.60
N HIS A 23 13.18 13.49 5.84
CA HIS A 23 12.53 12.84 6.97
C HIS A 23 11.03 12.64 6.75
N ARG A 24 10.33 13.66 6.27
CA ARG A 24 8.89 13.56 5.93
C ARG A 24 8.64 12.51 4.86
N PHE A 25 9.49 12.41 3.86
CA PHE A 25 9.34 11.40 2.83
C PHE A 25 9.61 9.98 3.36
N LEU A 26 10.69 9.78 4.11
CA LEU A 26 11.01 8.49 4.73
C LEU A 26 9.88 8.02 5.66
N SER A 27 9.30 8.93 6.45
CA SER A 27 8.13 8.61 7.29
C SER A 27 6.93 8.11 6.47
N ARG A 28 6.68 8.68 5.28
CA ARG A 28 5.61 8.19 4.39
C ARG A 28 5.90 6.80 3.82
N VAL A 29 7.16 6.51 3.49
CA VAL A 29 7.58 5.17 3.02
C VAL A 29 7.40 4.14 4.14
N THR A 30 7.88 4.45 5.36
CA THR A 30 7.71 3.58 6.54
C THR A 30 6.24 3.37 6.87
N LEU A 31 5.44 4.45 6.87
CA LEU A 31 3.99 4.36 7.10
C LEU A 31 3.32 3.50 6.02
N GLY A 32 3.72 3.64 4.74
CA GLY A 32 3.26 2.80 3.66
C GLY A 32 3.53 1.32 3.93
N PHE A 33 4.76 0.97 4.29
CA PHE A 33 5.13 -0.41 4.62
C PHE A 33 4.33 -0.97 5.79
N VAL A 34 4.23 -0.21 6.89
CA VAL A 34 3.45 -0.61 8.08
C VAL A 34 1.97 -0.77 7.74
N ALA A 35 1.39 0.19 6.98
CA ALA A 35 0.00 0.10 6.54
C ALA A 35 -0.24 -1.15 5.67
N GLY A 36 0.67 -1.46 4.74
CA GLY A 36 0.62 -2.70 3.98
C GLY A 36 0.67 -3.95 4.84
N ALA A 37 1.59 -4.01 5.81
CA ALA A 37 1.68 -5.13 6.76
C ALA A 37 0.41 -5.28 7.61
N LEU A 38 -0.22 -4.18 8.03
CA LEU A 38 -1.47 -4.20 8.78
C LEU A 38 -2.63 -4.80 7.98
N THR A 39 -2.62 -4.72 6.63
CA THR A 39 -3.67 -5.36 5.83
C THR A 39 -3.71 -6.88 6.02
N VAL A 40 -2.59 -7.51 6.36
CA VAL A 40 -2.53 -8.96 6.57
C VAL A 40 -3.40 -9.37 7.77
N LEU A 41 -3.48 -8.54 8.80
CA LEU A 41 -4.32 -8.77 9.98
C LEU A 41 -5.82 -8.62 9.67
N THR A 42 -6.18 -8.13 8.49
CA THR A 42 -7.59 -8.07 8.05
C THR A 42 -8.09 -9.40 7.47
N PHE A 43 -7.18 -10.32 7.16
CA PHE A 43 -7.51 -11.64 6.63
C PHE A 43 -7.62 -12.68 7.75
N PRO A 44 -8.29 -13.84 7.50
CA PRO A 44 -8.26 -14.97 8.43
C PRO A 44 -6.83 -15.42 8.75
N PRO A 45 -6.56 -15.84 9.98
CA PRO A 45 -7.49 -16.08 11.09
C PRO A 45 -7.76 -14.83 11.96
N PHE A 46 -7.14 -13.68 11.67
CA PHE A 46 -7.24 -12.50 12.53
C PHE A 46 -8.54 -11.72 12.27
N SER A 47 -8.89 -11.49 11.01
CA SER A 47 -10.13 -10.83 10.54
C SER A 47 -10.43 -9.49 11.22
N ILE A 48 -9.39 -8.66 11.49
CA ILE A 48 -9.55 -7.36 12.16
C ILE A 48 -9.99 -6.31 11.13
N LEU A 49 -11.29 -6.28 10.81
CA LEU A 49 -11.87 -5.45 9.76
C LEU A 49 -11.56 -3.95 9.91
N LEU A 50 -11.45 -3.45 11.14
CA LEU A 50 -11.14 -2.04 11.42
C LEU A 50 -9.80 -1.58 10.83
N LEU A 51 -8.86 -2.49 10.59
CA LEU A 51 -7.58 -2.15 9.98
C LEU A 51 -7.68 -1.86 8.48
N VAL A 52 -8.75 -2.27 7.80
CA VAL A 52 -8.97 -1.95 6.37
C VAL A 52 -9.01 -0.44 6.16
N PRO A 53 -9.92 0.34 6.79
CA PRO A 53 -9.93 1.79 6.62
C PRO A 53 -8.66 2.47 7.13
N VAL A 54 -8.01 1.96 8.19
CA VAL A 54 -6.75 2.50 8.69
C VAL A 54 -5.64 2.39 7.65
N ALA A 55 -5.43 1.20 7.09
CA ALA A 55 -4.35 0.93 6.16
C ALA A 55 -4.53 1.68 4.82
N TYR A 56 -5.73 1.57 4.22
CA TYR A 56 -5.98 2.22 2.92
C TYR A 56 -6.10 3.74 3.03
N SER A 57 -6.68 4.29 4.11
CA SER A 57 -6.67 5.73 4.35
C SER A 57 -5.25 6.27 4.57
N ALA A 58 -4.41 5.55 5.30
CA ALA A 58 -3.01 5.94 5.51
C ALA A 58 -2.25 6.02 4.17
N LEU A 59 -2.43 5.02 3.29
CA LEU A 59 -1.84 5.04 1.95
C LEU A 59 -2.40 6.21 1.12
N PHE A 60 -3.72 6.37 1.05
CA PHE A 60 -4.41 7.41 0.30
C PHE A 60 -3.92 8.82 0.67
N VAL A 61 -3.88 9.13 1.97
CA VAL A 61 -3.36 10.41 2.49
C VAL A 61 -1.87 10.55 2.22
N GLY A 62 -1.11 9.46 2.43
CA GLY A 62 0.33 9.43 2.24
C GLY A 62 0.79 9.72 0.81
N LEU A 63 -0.04 9.44 -0.20
CA LEU A 63 0.29 9.64 -1.62
C LEU A 63 0.07 11.08 -2.10
N ARG A 64 -0.72 11.88 -1.39
CA ARG A 64 -1.05 13.24 -1.85
C ARG A 64 0.18 14.14 -1.98
N GLY A 65 0.25 14.83 -3.13
CA GLY A 65 1.34 15.78 -3.44
C GLY A 65 2.69 15.12 -3.74
N LEU A 66 2.76 13.80 -3.84
CA LEU A 66 3.99 13.10 -4.22
C LEU A 66 4.22 13.16 -5.73
N SER A 67 5.50 13.28 -6.13
CA SER A 67 5.93 13.06 -7.50
C SER A 67 5.94 11.58 -7.84
N PHE A 68 5.99 11.26 -9.15
CA PHE A 68 6.00 9.90 -9.70
C PHE A 68 6.89 8.92 -8.91
N GLY A 69 8.21 9.17 -8.81
CA GLY A 69 9.13 8.25 -8.15
C GLY A 69 8.88 8.12 -6.64
N ARG A 70 8.42 9.18 -5.97
CA ARG A 70 8.07 9.12 -4.56
C ARG A 70 6.78 8.35 -4.33
N ALA A 71 5.77 8.52 -5.18
CA ALA A 71 4.53 7.77 -5.11
C ALA A 71 4.77 6.28 -5.38
N PHE A 72 5.65 5.96 -6.36
CA PHE A 72 6.08 4.60 -6.63
C PHE A 72 6.68 3.95 -5.37
N LEU A 73 7.64 4.60 -4.72
CA LEU A 73 8.31 4.04 -3.53
C LEU A 73 7.34 3.84 -2.36
N VAL A 74 6.38 4.74 -2.14
CA VAL A 74 5.38 4.58 -1.08
C VAL A 74 4.42 3.43 -1.40
N GLY A 75 3.92 3.34 -2.63
CA GLY A 75 3.05 2.24 -3.07
C GLY A 75 3.77 0.90 -3.07
N TRP A 76 5.05 0.87 -3.48
CA TRP A 76 5.89 -0.33 -3.45
C TRP A 76 6.18 -0.78 -2.03
N ALA A 77 6.47 0.14 -1.11
CA ALA A 77 6.65 -0.17 0.30
C ALA A 77 5.37 -0.75 0.92
N PHE A 78 4.19 -0.20 0.57
CA PHE A 78 2.91 -0.77 0.98
C PHE A 78 2.76 -2.21 0.47
N GLY A 79 3.02 -2.43 -0.82
CA GLY A 79 2.98 -3.78 -1.41
C GLY A 79 3.97 -4.74 -0.76
N LEU A 80 5.19 -4.30 -0.44
CA LEU A 80 6.18 -5.10 0.29
C LEU A 80 5.67 -5.52 1.67
N GLY A 81 5.04 -4.61 2.42
CA GLY A 81 4.42 -4.94 3.70
C GLY A 81 3.28 -5.94 3.53
N GLN A 82 2.39 -5.71 2.57
CA GLN A 82 1.24 -6.57 2.31
C GLN A 82 1.66 -7.98 1.86
N PHE A 83 2.49 -8.08 0.83
CA PHE A 83 2.89 -9.38 0.29
C PHE A 83 3.97 -10.05 1.14
N GLY A 84 4.94 -9.31 1.69
CA GLY A 84 6.00 -9.90 2.51
C GLY A 84 5.46 -10.72 3.69
N PHE A 85 4.42 -10.23 4.33
CA PHE A 85 3.77 -10.97 5.42
C PHE A 85 2.61 -11.85 4.91
N GLY A 86 1.84 -11.40 3.93
CA GLY A 86 0.64 -12.11 3.49
C GLY A 86 0.91 -13.39 2.69
N ILE A 87 2.08 -13.52 2.03
CA ILE A 87 2.47 -14.73 1.31
C ILE A 87 3.62 -15.47 1.99
N SER A 88 3.96 -15.13 3.23
CA SER A 88 5.05 -15.78 3.98
C SER A 88 4.88 -17.30 4.11
N TRP A 89 3.64 -17.80 4.10
CA TRP A 89 3.32 -19.22 4.09
C TRP A 89 3.95 -19.99 2.92
N ILE A 90 4.29 -19.33 1.81
CA ILE A 90 4.97 -19.96 0.66
C ILE A 90 6.36 -20.47 1.08
N ALA A 91 6.98 -19.87 2.11
CA ALA A 91 8.27 -20.34 2.63
C ALA A 91 8.22 -21.80 3.10
N GLU A 92 7.07 -22.27 3.61
CA GLU A 92 6.89 -23.64 4.10
C GLU A 92 7.16 -24.69 3.02
N SER A 93 6.85 -24.38 1.74
CA SER A 93 7.13 -25.29 0.63
C SER A 93 8.62 -25.59 0.44
N PHE A 94 9.51 -24.66 0.81
CA PHE A 94 10.96 -24.85 0.72
C PHE A 94 11.54 -25.69 1.86
N TYR A 95 10.80 -25.83 2.96
CA TYR A 95 11.22 -26.64 4.11
C TYR A 95 10.84 -28.11 3.99
N VAL A 96 10.05 -28.50 2.98
CA VAL A 96 9.76 -29.91 2.69
C VAL A 96 11.06 -30.70 2.38
N GLU A 97 11.99 -30.06 1.62
CA GLU A 97 13.33 -30.56 1.39
C GLU A 97 14.36 -29.54 1.88
N ALA A 98 14.38 -29.29 3.20
CA ALA A 98 15.10 -28.19 3.83
C ALA A 98 16.61 -28.20 3.54
N GLU A 99 17.25 -29.38 3.49
CA GLU A 99 18.68 -29.52 3.19
C GLU A 99 19.05 -28.96 1.81
N ARG A 100 18.12 -29.05 0.84
CA ARG A 100 18.35 -28.62 -0.54
C ARG A 100 17.84 -27.21 -0.82
N PHE A 101 16.67 -26.85 -0.31
CA PHE A 101 15.94 -25.64 -0.70
C PHE A 101 15.71 -24.65 0.44
N GLY A 102 15.96 -25.02 1.71
CA GLY A 102 15.64 -24.18 2.86
C GLY A 102 16.27 -22.78 2.80
N ALA A 103 17.51 -22.68 2.31
CA ALA A 103 18.18 -21.37 2.15
C ALA A 103 17.51 -20.46 1.12
N MET A 104 16.69 -21.00 0.20
CA MET A 104 15.98 -20.23 -0.83
C MET A 104 14.64 -19.66 -0.33
N ALA A 105 14.11 -20.13 0.80
CA ALA A 105 12.80 -19.74 1.32
C ALA A 105 12.65 -18.22 1.45
N ILE A 106 13.56 -17.56 2.19
CA ILE A 106 13.51 -16.12 2.41
C ILE A 106 13.76 -15.33 1.11
N PRO A 107 14.82 -15.60 0.31
CA PRO A 107 15.04 -14.89 -0.94
C PRO A 107 13.88 -15.04 -1.94
N ALA A 108 13.28 -16.22 -2.04
CA ALA A 108 12.18 -16.49 -2.95
C ALA A 108 10.92 -15.70 -2.55
N VAL A 109 10.52 -15.73 -1.29
CA VAL A 109 9.37 -14.98 -0.78
C VAL A 109 9.62 -13.47 -0.89
N ALA A 110 10.82 -13.00 -0.56
CA ALA A 110 11.19 -11.59 -0.67
C ALA A 110 11.15 -11.12 -2.14
N GLY A 111 11.72 -11.89 -3.06
CA GLY A 111 11.72 -11.60 -4.48
C GLY A 111 10.31 -11.56 -5.07
N LEU A 112 9.48 -12.56 -4.74
CA LEU A 112 8.08 -12.61 -5.17
C LEU A 112 7.29 -11.41 -4.61
N SER A 113 7.46 -11.09 -3.33
CA SER A 113 6.81 -9.93 -2.69
C SER A 113 7.22 -8.63 -3.36
N ALA A 114 8.51 -8.46 -3.67
CA ALA A 114 9.03 -7.27 -4.36
C ALA A 114 8.46 -7.13 -5.76
N GLY A 115 8.32 -8.23 -6.50
CA GLY A 115 7.67 -8.27 -7.81
C GLY A 115 6.18 -7.93 -7.74
N LEU A 116 5.44 -8.56 -6.83
CA LEU A 116 4.00 -8.30 -6.64
C LEU A 116 3.73 -6.87 -6.15
N ALA A 117 4.65 -6.27 -5.37
CA ALA A 117 4.54 -4.90 -4.90
C ALA A 117 4.54 -3.84 -6.02
N ILE A 118 4.93 -4.20 -7.25
CA ILE A 118 4.85 -3.33 -8.42
C ILE A 118 3.40 -2.92 -8.72
N PHE A 119 2.43 -3.81 -8.51
CA PHE A 119 1.02 -3.51 -8.80
C PHE A 119 0.45 -2.41 -7.89
N PRO A 120 0.56 -2.47 -6.54
CA PRO A 120 0.24 -1.33 -5.67
C PRO A 120 1.02 -0.06 -6.01
N ALA A 121 2.29 -0.18 -6.42
CA ALA A 121 3.08 0.97 -6.84
C ALA A 121 2.51 1.66 -8.08
N ILE A 122 2.05 0.90 -9.08
CA ILE A 122 1.39 1.43 -10.28
C ILE A 122 0.10 2.17 -9.89
N ALA A 123 -0.76 1.57 -9.06
CA ALA A 123 -1.98 2.22 -8.57
C ALA A 123 -1.66 3.53 -7.84
N ALA A 124 -0.66 3.52 -6.97
CA ALA A 124 -0.20 4.70 -6.22
C ALA A 124 0.28 5.83 -7.14
N VAL A 125 1.06 5.49 -8.18
CA VAL A 125 1.56 6.46 -9.17
C VAL A 125 0.41 7.07 -9.97
N LEU A 126 -0.49 6.25 -10.51
CA LEU A 126 -1.62 6.72 -11.31
C LEU A 126 -2.49 7.69 -10.49
N PHE A 127 -2.78 7.32 -9.25
CA PHE A 127 -3.54 8.19 -8.36
C PHE A 127 -2.80 9.50 -8.06
N ALA A 128 -1.53 9.43 -7.65
CA ALA A 128 -0.75 10.61 -7.26
C ALA A 128 -0.58 11.59 -8.43
N GLU A 129 -0.35 11.10 -9.67
CA GLU A 129 -0.21 11.94 -10.85
C GLU A 129 -1.48 12.70 -11.19
N ILE A 130 -2.65 12.06 -11.10
CA ILE A 130 -3.93 12.74 -11.35
C ILE A 130 -4.26 13.70 -10.21
N ALA A 131 -4.10 13.26 -8.96
CA ALA A 131 -4.35 14.10 -7.79
C ALA A 131 -3.45 15.35 -7.73
N ARG A 132 -2.27 15.31 -8.34
CA ARG A 132 -1.34 16.43 -8.43
C ARG A 132 -1.71 17.45 -9.50
N ARG A 133 -2.37 17.02 -10.58
CA ARG A 133 -2.68 17.88 -11.75
C ARG A 133 -3.91 18.74 -11.58
N GLY A 134 -4.79 18.44 -10.62
CA GLY A 134 -6.03 19.18 -10.42
C GLY A 134 -6.54 19.13 -8.99
N ALA A 135 -7.36 20.10 -8.61
CA ALA A 135 -8.11 20.09 -7.36
C ALA A 135 -9.24 19.06 -7.48
N LEU A 136 -8.96 17.80 -7.15
CA LEU A 136 -9.98 16.77 -7.11
C LEU A 136 -10.86 16.96 -5.87
N GLY A 137 -12.17 16.99 -6.06
CA GLY A 137 -13.11 16.82 -4.95
C GLY A 137 -12.87 15.48 -4.23
N ASN A 138 -13.09 15.45 -2.93
CA ASN A 138 -12.77 14.27 -2.10
C ASN A 138 -13.42 12.98 -2.62
N LEU A 139 -14.68 13.03 -3.02
CA LEU A 139 -15.39 11.85 -3.54
C LEU A 139 -14.75 11.31 -4.83
N LEU A 140 -14.41 12.20 -5.79
CA LEU A 140 -13.75 11.81 -7.02
C LEU A 140 -12.36 11.21 -6.75
N ALA A 141 -11.62 11.77 -5.80
CA ALA A 141 -10.33 11.22 -5.39
C ALA A 141 -10.46 9.80 -4.82
N CYS A 142 -11.49 9.52 -4.00
CA CYS A 142 -11.77 8.18 -3.48
C CYS A 142 -12.13 7.19 -4.60
N LEU A 143 -12.99 7.61 -5.53
CA LEU A 143 -13.37 6.79 -6.69
C LEU A 143 -12.17 6.44 -7.56
N LEU A 144 -11.32 7.42 -7.90
CA LEU A 144 -10.12 7.20 -8.70
C LEU A 144 -9.13 6.27 -8.00
N PHE A 145 -8.89 6.47 -6.70
CA PHE A 145 -8.01 5.59 -5.94
C PHE A 145 -8.50 4.16 -5.94
N ALA A 146 -9.79 3.92 -5.62
CA ALA A 146 -10.40 2.60 -5.64
C ALA A 146 -10.35 1.96 -7.03
N THR A 147 -10.58 2.75 -8.09
CA THR A 147 -10.49 2.27 -9.47
C THR A 147 -9.08 1.79 -9.82
N PHE A 148 -8.05 2.63 -9.57
CA PHE A 148 -6.67 2.26 -9.89
C PHE A 148 -6.19 1.07 -9.04
N TRP A 149 -6.61 1.00 -7.79
CA TRP A 149 -6.33 -0.14 -6.94
C TRP A 149 -6.92 -1.43 -7.52
N THR A 150 -8.21 -1.42 -7.86
CA THR A 150 -8.91 -2.58 -8.41
C THR A 150 -8.34 -3.01 -9.76
N VAL A 151 -8.00 -2.05 -10.64
CA VAL A 151 -7.34 -2.35 -11.91
C VAL A 151 -5.98 -3.00 -11.67
N ALA A 152 -5.20 -2.53 -10.70
CA ALA A 152 -3.92 -3.14 -10.35
C ALA A 152 -4.08 -4.56 -9.78
N GLU A 153 -5.09 -4.82 -8.96
CA GLU A 153 -5.44 -6.16 -8.49
C GLU A 153 -5.87 -7.08 -9.64
N TRP A 154 -6.68 -6.56 -10.56
CA TRP A 154 -7.11 -7.31 -11.75
C TRP A 154 -5.92 -7.65 -12.64
N LEU A 155 -5.05 -6.69 -12.93
CA LEU A 155 -3.82 -6.92 -13.70
C LEU A 155 -2.96 -8.01 -13.04
N ARG A 156 -2.75 -7.92 -11.72
CA ARG A 156 -2.00 -8.91 -10.96
C ARG A 156 -2.61 -10.31 -11.05
N GLY A 157 -3.93 -10.39 -11.10
CA GLY A 157 -4.65 -11.67 -11.25
C GLY A 157 -4.63 -12.25 -12.66
N HIS A 158 -4.19 -11.50 -13.72
CA HIS A 158 -4.27 -11.93 -15.11
C HIS A 158 -2.95 -11.83 -15.87
N VAL A 159 -2.00 -11.00 -15.43
CA VAL A 159 -0.68 -10.86 -16.07
C VAL A 159 0.17 -12.09 -15.75
N LEU A 160 0.90 -12.59 -16.77
CA LEU A 160 1.66 -13.85 -16.71
C LEU A 160 0.72 -15.03 -16.37
N THR A 161 1.04 -15.78 -15.32
CA THR A 161 0.18 -16.87 -14.83
C THR A 161 -0.95 -16.41 -13.92
N GLY A 162 -0.94 -15.12 -13.54
CA GLY A 162 -1.85 -14.50 -12.58
C GLY A 162 -1.54 -14.87 -11.13
N PHE A 163 -1.74 -13.90 -10.23
CA PHE A 163 -1.62 -14.11 -8.78
C PHE A 163 -2.78 -13.42 -8.04
N PRO A 164 -3.99 -14.01 -8.04
CA PRO A 164 -5.21 -13.38 -7.51
C PRO A 164 -5.35 -13.49 -5.98
N TRP A 165 -4.28 -13.74 -5.25
CA TRP A 165 -4.28 -13.83 -3.79
C TRP A 165 -4.23 -12.45 -3.14
N ILE A 166 -4.76 -12.36 -1.91
CA ILE A 166 -4.72 -11.14 -1.09
C ILE A 166 -5.40 -9.95 -1.81
N LEU A 167 -6.64 -10.15 -2.28
CA LEU A 167 -7.49 -9.06 -2.73
C LEU A 167 -8.06 -8.29 -1.52
N ALA A 168 -8.31 -6.99 -1.67
CA ALA A 168 -8.90 -6.20 -0.60
C ALA A 168 -10.28 -6.74 -0.14
N SER A 169 -11.04 -7.32 -1.05
CA SER A 169 -12.32 -7.99 -0.76
C SER A 169 -12.20 -9.19 0.19
N TYR A 170 -11.03 -9.84 0.24
CA TYR A 170 -10.85 -11.02 1.09
C TYR A 170 -10.85 -10.68 2.59
N ALA A 171 -10.66 -9.41 2.95
CA ALA A 171 -10.88 -8.93 4.31
C ALA A 171 -12.33 -9.13 4.79
N LEU A 172 -13.28 -9.33 3.86
CA LEU A 172 -14.70 -9.49 4.15
C LEU A 172 -15.15 -10.95 4.21
N VAL A 173 -14.24 -11.91 4.00
CA VAL A 173 -14.61 -13.33 3.82
C VAL A 173 -15.35 -13.92 5.03
N ASP A 174 -14.97 -13.53 6.25
CA ASP A 174 -15.58 -13.99 7.49
C ASP A 174 -16.89 -13.25 7.85
N TYR A 175 -17.20 -12.17 7.11
CA TYR A 175 -18.36 -11.34 7.37
C TYR A 175 -19.47 -11.63 6.35
N ALA A 176 -20.35 -12.60 6.66
CA ALA A 176 -21.35 -13.13 5.73
C ALA A 176 -22.18 -12.04 5.01
N ALA A 177 -22.64 -11.02 5.73
CA ALA A 177 -23.42 -9.91 5.14
C ALA A 177 -22.58 -9.04 4.18
N LEU A 178 -21.31 -8.78 4.52
CA LEU A 178 -20.43 -7.88 3.75
C LEU A 178 -19.87 -8.54 2.49
N ARG A 179 -19.77 -9.86 2.46
CA ARG A 179 -19.30 -10.58 1.27
C ARG A 179 -20.40 -10.86 0.23
N GLN A 180 -21.69 -10.75 0.60
CA GLN A 180 -22.82 -11.03 -0.32
C GLN A 180 -22.78 -10.25 -1.65
N PRO A 181 -22.39 -8.96 -1.70
CA PRO A 181 -22.30 -8.23 -2.95
C PRO A 181 -21.38 -8.88 -3.99
N ALA A 182 -20.42 -9.73 -3.56
CA ALA A 182 -19.58 -10.48 -4.50
C ALA A 182 -20.37 -11.35 -5.48
N ALA A 183 -21.58 -11.80 -5.10
CA ALA A 183 -22.48 -12.56 -5.98
C ALA A 183 -22.91 -11.77 -7.23
N TRP A 184 -22.92 -10.44 -7.15
CA TRP A 184 -23.35 -9.56 -8.26
C TRP A 184 -22.15 -8.91 -8.98
N VAL A 185 -21.13 -8.49 -8.22
CA VAL A 185 -20.01 -7.69 -8.77
C VAL A 185 -18.68 -8.46 -8.83
N GLY A 186 -18.67 -9.72 -8.39
CA GLY A 186 -17.46 -10.52 -8.28
C GLY A 186 -16.49 -10.03 -7.21
N SER A 187 -15.37 -10.73 -7.05
CA SER A 187 -14.34 -10.38 -6.05
C SER A 187 -13.67 -9.04 -6.34
N TYR A 188 -13.42 -8.70 -7.58
CA TYR A 188 -12.80 -7.42 -7.96
C TYR A 188 -13.75 -6.24 -7.76
N GLY A 189 -15.05 -6.39 -8.08
CA GLY A 189 -16.04 -5.36 -7.79
C GLY A 189 -16.22 -5.16 -6.28
N LEU A 190 -16.17 -6.23 -5.50
CA LEU A 190 -16.17 -6.14 -4.05
C LEU A 190 -14.88 -5.50 -3.51
N SER A 191 -13.70 -5.75 -4.12
CA SER A 191 -12.46 -5.03 -3.80
C SER A 191 -12.61 -3.52 -4.03
N PHE A 192 -13.21 -3.11 -5.16
CA PHE A 192 -13.49 -1.71 -5.42
C PHE A 192 -14.33 -1.08 -4.30
N LEU A 193 -15.44 -1.71 -3.93
CA LEU A 193 -16.31 -1.22 -2.85
C LEU A 193 -15.57 -1.15 -1.52
N THR A 194 -14.80 -2.18 -1.21
CA THR A 194 -14.01 -2.26 0.03
C THR A 194 -13.02 -1.10 0.11
N VAL A 195 -12.22 -0.88 -0.93
CA VAL A 195 -11.21 0.18 -0.96
C VAL A 195 -11.86 1.55 -1.01
N PHE A 196 -12.93 1.72 -1.78
CA PHE A 196 -13.69 2.98 -1.85
C PHE A 196 -14.17 3.42 -0.46
N VAL A 197 -14.83 2.53 0.28
CA VAL A 197 -15.32 2.81 1.63
C VAL A 197 -14.15 3.02 2.59
N ALA A 198 -13.08 2.23 2.45
CA ALA A 198 -11.90 2.31 3.32
C ALA A 198 -11.15 3.64 3.26
N VAL A 199 -11.19 4.36 2.14
CA VAL A 199 -10.49 5.64 2.00
C VAL A 199 -11.33 6.86 2.37
N LEU A 200 -12.65 6.70 2.60
CA LEU A 200 -13.53 7.80 2.98
C LEU A 200 -13.11 8.51 4.27
N PRO A 201 -12.69 7.81 5.35
CA PRO A 201 -12.19 8.47 6.56
C PRO A 201 -10.95 9.33 6.28
N GLY A 202 -10.02 8.83 5.48
CA GLY A 202 -8.83 9.59 5.08
C GLY A 202 -9.17 10.84 4.26
N ALA A 203 -10.17 10.76 3.38
CA ALA A 203 -10.65 11.91 2.62
C ALA A 203 -11.37 12.94 3.51
N ALA A 204 -12.18 12.47 4.47
CA ALA A 204 -12.87 13.36 5.42
C ALA A 204 -11.89 14.11 6.35
N ALA A 205 -10.80 13.46 6.76
CA ALA A 205 -9.77 14.09 7.60
C ALA A 205 -8.99 15.20 6.87
N MET A 206 -9.15 15.34 5.54
CA MET A 206 -8.48 16.34 4.71
C MET A 206 -9.43 17.43 4.19
N ALA A 207 -10.74 17.33 4.50
CA ALA A 207 -11.75 18.32 4.13
C ALA A 207 -11.68 19.54 5.04
#